data_e1cb056657c22de8a3ae748c9767ad0a
#
_entry.id   e1cb056657c22de8a3ae748c9767ad0a
#
_cell.length_a   1.000
_cell.length_b   1.000
_cell.length_c   1.000
_cell.angle_alpha   90.00
_cell.angle_beta   90.00
_cell.angle_gamma   90.00
#
_symmetry.space_group_name_H-M   'P 1'
#
loop_
_entity.id
_entity.type
_entity.pdbx_description
1 polymer ?
#
loop_
_entity_poly.entity_id
_entity_poly.type
_entity_poly.pdbx_seq_one_letter_code
_entity_poly.pdbx_strand_id
1 'polypeptide(L)'
;MELLNISQSTLSRAMRDLSATVTNFRVGRTPYYALLRALPGGINPRQRISRILSTGHIDHFAEVEFLAGGGTLEITYNDGVRLYDGLPPYMSFAAPSGFLGRQLAHSVANRNMFPVSLKDWNDDHRVAFLFTEAVNLAGNLVFGDTCLQSELNFRKYPLVEAEEKLEYYVGMAQQLKTMSYGSSAGGEQPKFLWVGRDSGHVIVKFARRGSRMADLLPLEHLAMRSLAEVGVPTAETELLASDQFVFLEVRRFDRVGEQGRVGMLSAGAVDDEFFGKRDTWPEFAARCVNAGYLSKQDAEHVSVMAAFSELIGNSDRHFENISMLIADDGEYQGIAPAYDILPMRYASIGGGVDPELVPIEPKVGTIGSGPRVWALASKAAERFWSAVMTEELAAPISRPMRELAERNRKVALDFAAPFLPV
;
A
#
# COMPACT_ATOMS: atom_id res chain seq x y z
N MET A 1 -8.67 -39.01 -23.41
CA MET A 1 -8.39 -39.76 -24.67
C MET A 1 -9.50 -40.76 -24.98
N GLU A 2 -9.95 -41.53 -24.00
CA GLU A 2 -11.04 -42.49 -24.19
C GLU A 2 -12.37 -41.84 -24.68
N LEU A 3 -12.74 -40.66 -24.09
CA LEU A 3 -13.95 -39.90 -24.49
C LEU A 3 -13.92 -39.41 -25.92
N LEU A 4 -12.76 -39.14 -26.49
CA LEU A 4 -12.58 -38.59 -27.84
C LEU A 4 -12.18 -39.65 -28.86
N ASN A 5 -11.91 -40.86 -28.42
CA ASN A 5 -11.41 -41.98 -29.22
C ASN A 5 -10.25 -41.62 -30.17
N ILE A 6 -9.29 -40.83 -29.65
CA ILE A 6 -8.10 -40.38 -30.41
C ILE A 6 -6.83 -40.87 -29.75
N SER A 7 -5.75 -41.02 -30.53
CA SER A 7 -4.44 -41.39 -30.02
C SER A 7 -3.74 -40.25 -29.32
N GLN A 8 -2.80 -40.56 -28.43
CA GLN A 8 -1.98 -39.56 -27.73
C GLN A 8 -1.21 -38.66 -28.72
N SER A 9 -0.73 -39.20 -29.82
CA SER A 9 -0.05 -38.44 -30.87
C SER A 9 -0.95 -37.47 -31.58
N THR A 10 -2.21 -37.86 -31.82
CA THR A 10 -3.24 -37.01 -32.40
C THR A 10 -3.60 -35.86 -31.42
N LEU A 11 -3.78 -36.18 -30.13
CA LEU A 11 -4.04 -35.17 -29.10
C LEU A 11 -2.86 -34.17 -29.03
N SER A 12 -1.63 -34.65 -28.95
CA SER A 12 -0.44 -33.79 -28.88
C SER A 12 -0.28 -32.87 -30.08
N ARG A 13 -0.67 -33.32 -31.27
CA ARG A 13 -0.68 -32.49 -32.47
C ARG A 13 -1.76 -31.42 -32.41
N ALA A 14 -3.00 -31.81 -32.08
CA ALA A 14 -4.10 -30.87 -31.92
C ALA A 14 -3.80 -29.79 -30.84
N MET A 15 -3.20 -30.17 -29.74
CA MET A 15 -2.81 -29.23 -28.69
C MET A 15 -1.71 -28.25 -29.13
N ARG A 16 -0.79 -28.67 -30.01
CA ARG A 16 0.19 -27.76 -30.63
C ARG A 16 -0.48 -26.76 -31.56
N ASP A 17 -1.43 -27.21 -32.36
CA ASP A 17 -2.17 -26.34 -33.27
C ASP A 17 -3.04 -25.34 -32.53
N LEU A 18 -3.50 -25.68 -31.31
CA LEU A 18 -4.28 -24.82 -30.40
C LEU A 18 -3.39 -24.02 -29.44
N SER A 19 -2.08 -24.00 -29.59
CA SER A 19 -1.14 -23.35 -28.65
C SER A 19 -1.39 -21.85 -28.43
N ALA A 20 -2.08 -21.16 -29.34
CA ALA A 20 -2.48 -19.78 -29.17
C ALA A 20 -3.63 -19.60 -28.15
N THR A 21 -4.44 -20.62 -27.92
CA THR A 21 -5.65 -20.56 -27.07
C THR A 21 -5.65 -21.54 -25.91
N VAL A 22 -4.72 -22.49 -25.91
CA VAL A 22 -4.58 -23.51 -24.88
C VAL A 22 -3.18 -23.47 -24.33
N THR A 23 -3.08 -23.57 -23.01
CA THR A 23 -1.82 -23.82 -22.33
C THR A 23 -1.75 -25.24 -21.78
N ASN A 24 -0.53 -25.71 -21.52
CA ASN A 24 -0.30 -26.97 -20.82
C ASN A 24 0.74 -26.76 -19.72
N PHE A 25 0.49 -27.36 -18.57
CA PHE A 25 1.38 -27.32 -17.43
C PHE A 25 1.35 -28.66 -16.67
N ARG A 26 2.23 -28.83 -15.72
CA ARG A 26 2.28 -30.05 -14.92
C ARG A 26 2.16 -29.71 -13.44
N VAL A 27 1.32 -30.50 -12.75
CA VAL A 27 1.30 -30.54 -11.29
C VAL A 27 1.86 -31.91 -10.88
N GLY A 28 3.05 -31.93 -10.36
CA GLY A 28 3.80 -33.14 -10.16
C GLY A 28 4.09 -33.86 -11.51
N ARG A 29 3.62 -35.11 -11.68
CA ARG A 29 3.77 -35.87 -12.91
C ARG A 29 2.58 -35.78 -13.87
N THR A 30 1.49 -35.17 -13.45
CA THR A 30 0.23 -35.13 -14.23
C THR A 30 0.22 -33.89 -15.14
N PRO A 31 0.03 -34.07 -16.45
CA PRO A 31 -0.17 -32.95 -17.38
C PRO A 31 -1.61 -32.43 -17.30
N TYR A 32 -1.75 -31.12 -17.31
CA TYR A 32 -3.01 -30.39 -17.38
C TYR A 32 -3.04 -29.52 -18.62
N TYR A 33 -4.23 -29.29 -19.13
CA TYR A 33 -4.51 -28.37 -20.24
C TYR A 33 -5.60 -27.39 -19.80
N ALA A 34 -5.41 -26.13 -20.11
CA ALA A 34 -6.40 -25.09 -19.82
C ALA A 34 -6.57 -24.16 -21.01
N LEU A 35 -7.79 -23.65 -21.18
CA LEU A 35 -8.06 -22.57 -22.14
C LEU A 35 -7.55 -21.25 -21.58
N LEU A 36 -6.95 -20.45 -22.44
CA LEU A 36 -6.57 -19.09 -22.12
C LEU A 36 -7.80 -18.19 -22.15
N ARG A 37 -7.83 -17.21 -21.23
CA ARG A 37 -8.90 -16.24 -21.08
C ARG A 37 -8.76 -15.14 -22.13
N ALA A 38 -9.86 -14.74 -22.76
CA ALA A 38 -9.90 -13.52 -23.55
C ALA A 38 -9.94 -12.31 -22.59
N LEU A 39 -8.93 -11.44 -22.65
CA LEU A 39 -8.82 -10.25 -21.84
C LEU A 39 -9.38 -9.01 -22.57
N PRO A 40 -9.82 -7.96 -21.83
CA PRO A 40 -10.27 -6.70 -22.44
C PRO A 40 -9.21 -6.10 -23.38
N GLY A 41 -9.65 -5.42 -24.44
CA GLY A 41 -8.77 -4.77 -25.41
C GLY A 41 -7.89 -5.71 -26.25
N GLY A 42 -8.13 -7.02 -26.22
CA GLY A 42 -7.31 -7.99 -26.94
C GLY A 42 -5.91 -8.19 -26.34
N ILE A 43 -5.74 -7.88 -25.05
CA ILE A 43 -4.48 -8.09 -24.32
C ILE A 43 -4.13 -9.59 -24.38
N ASN A 44 -2.86 -9.87 -24.66
CA ASN A 44 -2.38 -11.26 -24.66
C ASN A 44 -2.56 -11.88 -23.26
N PRO A 45 -3.22 -13.04 -23.12
CA PRO A 45 -3.36 -13.69 -21.84
C PRO A 45 -2.06 -14.27 -21.26
N ARG A 46 -0.97 -14.27 -22.02
CA ARG A 46 0.38 -14.61 -21.56
C ARG A 46 1.18 -13.34 -21.39
N GLN A 47 1.64 -13.08 -20.18
CA GLN A 47 2.31 -11.85 -19.82
C GLN A 47 3.59 -12.13 -19.03
N ARG A 48 4.54 -11.21 -19.14
CA ARG A 48 5.76 -11.20 -18.35
C ARG A 48 5.63 -10.22 -17.19
N ILE A 49 6.19 -10.59 -16.05
CA ILE A 49 6.39 -9.70 -14.92
C ILE A 49 7.90 -9.56 -14.71
N SER A 50 8.36 -8.32 -14.65
CA SER A 50 9.73 -7.96 -14.33
C SER A 50 9.82 -7.38 -12.93
N ARG A 51 11.00 -7.38 -12.33
CA ARG A 51 11.29 -6.64 -11.10
C ARG A 51 12.45 -5.69 -11.32
N ILE A 52 12.40 -4.55 -10.64
CA ILE A 52 13.50 -3.59 -10.59
C ILE A 52 14.20 -3.81 -9.25
N LEU A 53 15.47 -4.16 -9.29
CA LEU A 53 16.28 -4.45 -8.11
C LEU A 53 16.69 -3.17 -7.37
N SER A 54 17.22 -3.31 -6.17
CA SER A 54 17.74 -2.20 -5.35
C SER A 54 18.84 -1.40 -6.07
N THR A 55 19.55 -2.03 -6.97
CA THR A 55 20.57 -1.40 -7.86
C THR A 55 19.99 -0.67 -9.06
N GLY A 56 18.68 -0.76 -9.32
CA GLY A 56 18.04 -0.26 -10.53
C GLY A 56 18.12 -1.22 -11.73
N HIS A 57 18.81 -2.36 -11.61
CA HIS A 57 18.83 -3.39 -12.63
C HIS A 57 17.44 -4.04 -12.79
N ILE A 58 17.11 -4.42 -14.02
CA ILE A 58 15.83 -5.09 -14.32
C ILE A 58 16.09 -6.57 -14.43
N ASP A 59 15.31 -7.34 -13.69
CA ASP A 59 15.36 -8.78 -13.67
C ASP A 59 14.00 -9.40 -14.04
N HIS A 60 14.01 -10.63 -14.51
CA HIS A 60 12.79 -11.39 -14.75
C HIS A 60 12.24 -11.90 -13.41
N PHE A 61 10.95 -11.71 -13.18
CA PHE A 61 10.26 -12.22 -11.98
C PHE A 61 9.48 -13.50 -12.31
N ALA A 62 8.47 -13.40 -13.20
CA ALA A 62 7.60 -14.51 -13.56
C ALA A 62 6.98 -14.31 -14.94
N GLU A 63 6.49 -15.40 -15.52
CA GLU A 63 5.46 -15.36 -16.56
C GLU A 63 4.13 -15.76 -15.96
N VAL A 64 3.04 -15.11 -16.41
CA VAL A 64 1.69 -15.43 -15.98
C VAL A 64 0.80 -15.72 -17.18
N GLU A 65 -0.09 -16.67 -17.02
CA GLU A 65 -1.08 -17.01 -18.02
C GLU A 65 -2.48 -16.95 -17.37
N PHE A 66 -3.37 -16.16 -17.96
CA PHE A 66 -4.73 -16.00 -17.48
C PHE A 66 -5.64 -17.06 -18.11
N LEU A 67 -6.25 -17.87 -17.26
CA LEU A 67 -7.01 -19.05 -17.68
C LEU A 67 -8.52 -18.75 -17.76
N ALA A 68 -9.19 -19.39 -18.68
CA ALA A 68 -10.65 -19.40 -18.71
C ALA A 68 -11.18 -19.96 -17.38
N GLY A 69 -12.26 -19.34 -16.86
CA GLY A 69 -12.80 -19.69 -15.55
C GLY A 69 -12.22 -18.86 -14.39
N GLY A 70 -11.29 -17.94 -14.66
CA GLY A 70 -10.84 -16.95 -13.67
C GLY A 70 -9.47 -17.21 -13.06
N GLY A 71 -8.91 -18.41 -13.20
CA GLY A 71 -7.60 -18.75 -12.61
C GLY A 71 -6.41 -18.07 -13.29
N THR A 72 -5.29 -18.03 -12.56
CA THR A 72 -3.98 -17.54 -13.05
C THR A 72 -2.93 -18.60 -12.84
N LEU A 73 -2.20 -18.94 -13.89
CA LEU A 73 -1.03 -19.81 -13.87
C LEU A 73 0.20 -18.92 -13.79
N GLU A 74 1.01 -19.08 -12.77
CA GLU A 74 2.31 -18.42 -12.62
C GLU A 74 3.44 -19.41 -12.88
N ILE A 75 4.43 -18.99 -13.64
CA ILE A 75 5.61 -19.77 -14.00
C ILE A 75 6.83 -18.96 -13.56
N THR A 76 7.53 -19.47 -12.57
CA THR A 76 8.79 -18.91 -12.08
C THR A 76 9.97 -19.80 -12.44
N TYR A 77 11.14 -19.19 -12.60
CA TYR A 77 12.34 -19.94 -13.01
C TYR A 77 12.79 -20.95 -11.95
N ASN A 78 12.66 -20.57 -10.66
CA ASN A 78 13.16 -21.40 -9.55
C ASN A 78 12.08 -22.27 -8.90
N ASP A 79 10.84 -21.74 -8.76
CA ASP A 79 9.77 -22.37 -7.98
C ASP A 79 8.79 -23.20 -8.83
N GLY A 80 9.01 -23.22 -10.15
CA GLY A 80 8.19 -23.99 -11.06
C GLY A 80 6.86 -23.34 -11.41
N VAL A 81 5.76 -24.09 -11.25
CA VAL A 81 4.43 -23.66 -11.69
C VAL A 81 3.49 -23.62 -10.49
N ARG A 82 2.81 -22.47 -10.33
CA ARG A 82 1.73 -22.26 -9.34
C ARG A 82 0.42 -21.94 -10.04
N LEU A 83 -0.66 -22.46 -9.51
CA LEU A 83 -2.02 -22.16 -9.98
C LEU A 83 -2.81 -21.45 -8.89
N TYR A 84 -3.29 -20.25 -9.20
CA TYR A 84 -4.14 -19.45 -8.32
C TYR A 84 -5.60 -19.51 -8.77
N ASP A 85 -6.51 -19.56 -7.81
CA ASP A 85 -7.94 -19.33 -8.04
C ASP A 85 -8.19 -17.82 -7.98
N GLY A 86 -8.18 -17.17 -9.14
CA GLY A 86 -8.20 -15.70 -9.26
C GLY A 86 -6.82 -15.12 -9.51
N LEU A 87 -6.57 -13.91 -9.00
CA LEU A 87 -5.30 -13.22 -9.11
C LEU A 87 -4.35 -13.59 -7.97
N PRO A 88 -3.05 -13.75 -8.25
CA PRO A 88 -2.05 -13.82 -7.19
C PRO A 88 -2.16 -12.64 -6.22
N PRO A 89 -1.95 -12.81 -4.90
CA PRO A 89 -2.10 -11.73 -3.93
C PRO A 89 -1.23 -10.51 -4.20
N TYR A 90 -0.03 -10.69 -4.75
CA TYR A 90 0.83 -9.55 -5.14
C TYR A 90 0.25 -8.74 -6.31
N MET A 91 -0.51 -9.34 -7.22
CA MET A 91 -1.22 -8.63 -8.29
C MET A 91 -2.43 -7.87 -7.71
N SER A 92 -3.15 -8.48 -6.79
CA SER A 92 -4.25 -7.83 -6.07
C SER A 92 -3.77 -6.63 -5.27
N PHE A 93 -2.60 -6.72 -4.62
CA PHE A 93 -1.93 -5.62 -3.92
C PHE A 93 -1.53 -4.50 -4.88
N ALA A 94 -0.98 -4.84 -6.05
CA ALA A 94 -0.54 -3.87 -7.06
C ALA A 94 -1.70 -3.21 -7.81
N ALA A 95 -2.90 -3.80 -7.77
CA ALA A 95 -4.07 -3.26 -8.44
C ALA A 95 -4.51 -1.91 -7.85
N PRO A 96 -5.09 -1.00 -8.69
CA PRO A 96 -5.51 0.31 -8.23
C PRO A 96 -6.49 0.22 -7.05
N SER A 97 -6.21 0.99 -6.01
CA SER A 97 -7.04 1.09 -4.81
C SER A 97 -7.00 2.51 -4.23
N GLY A 98 -7.91 2.83 -3.36
CA GLY A 98 -7.92 4.10 -2.64
C GLY A 98 -8.02 5.33 -3.54
N PHE A 99 -7.57 6.48 -3.05
CA PHE A 99 -7.64 7.76 -3.76
C PHE A 99 -6.89 7.72 -5.11
N LEU A 100 -5.63 7.28 -5.11
CA LEU A 100 -4.82 7.19 -6.34
C LEU A 100 -5.45 6.25 -7.35
N GLY A 101 -5.97 5.09 -6.90
CA GLY A 101 -6.64 4.15 -7.78
C GLY A 101 -7.89 4.73 -8.45
N ARG A 102 -8.68 5.54 -7.75
CA ARG A 102 -9.83 6.23 -8.36
C ARG A 102 -9.41 7.29 -9.38
N GLN A 103 -8.34 8.05 -9.10
CA GLN A 103 -7.79 9.00 -10.07
C GLN A 103 -7.30 8.30 -11.34
N LEU A 104 -6.60 7.18 -11.18
CA LEU A 104 -6.16 6.34 -12.30
C LEU A 104 -7.34 5.78 -13.09
N ALA A 105 -8.36 5.21 -12.42
CA ALA A 105 -9.55 4.70 -13.09
C ALA A 105 -10.25 5.79 -13.92
N HIS A 106 -10.35 7.01 -13.39
CA HIS A 106 -10.92 8.16 -14.10
C HIS A 106 -10.08 8.56 -15.33
N SER A 107 -8.76 8.55 -15.19
CA SER A 107 -7.84 8.92 -16.28
C SER A 107 -7.88 7.93 -17.46
N VAL A 108 -8.13 6.65 -17.18
CA VAL A 108 -8.19 5.59 -18.21
C VAL A 108 -9.61 5.31 -18.72
N ALA A 109 -10.65 5.86 -18.10
CA ALA A 109 -12.06 5.60 -18.46
C ALA A 109 -12.39 5.90 -19.94
N ASN A 110 -11.71 6.90 -20.53
CA ASN A 110 -11.89 7.25 -21.94
C ASN A 110 -11.33 6.23 -22.94
N ARG A 111 -10.64 5.20 -22.47
CA ARG A 111 -10.02 4.17 -23.31
C ARG A 111 -10.93 2.98 -23.58
N ASN A 112 -12.23 3.11 -23.39
CA ASN A 112 -13.30 2.14 -23.69
C ASN A 112 -13.18 0.73 -23.08
N MET A 113 -12.10 0.46 -22.35
CA MET A 113 -11.85 -0.84 -21.71
C MET A 113 -12.22 -0.85 -20.22
N PHE A 114 -12.33 0.33 -19.60
CA PHE A 114 -12.46 0.44 -18.15
C PHE A 114 -13.76 1.13 -17.76
N PRO A 115 -14.50 0.59 -16.78
CA PRO A 115 -15.56 1.33 -16.12
C PRO A 115 -15.01 2.60 -15.46
N VAL A 116 -15.79 3.69 -15.46
CA VAL A 116 -15.41 4.96 -14.83
C VAL A 116 -15.19 4.81 -13.33
N SER A 117 -16.01 3.97 -12.70
CA SER A 117 -15.93 3.72 -11.25
C SER A 117 -15.04 2.51 -10.97
N LEU A 118 -14.02 2.70 -10.13
CA LEU A 118 -13.14 1.62 -9.67
C LEU A 118 -13.90 0.48 -8.96
N LYS A 119 -15.08 0.78 -8.38
CA LYS A 119 -15.93 -0.24 -7.73
C LYS A 119 -16.52 -1.25 -8.70
N ASP A 120 -16.63 -0.86 -9.97
CA ASP A 120 -17.18 -1.70 -11.03
C ASP A 120 -16.10 -2.53 -11.75
N TRP A 121 -14.84 -2.40 -11.31
CA TRP A 121 -13.73 -3.17 -11.86
C TRP A 121 -13.74 -4.61 -11.33
N ASN A 122 -13.74 -5.55 -12.23
CA ASN A 122 -13.47 -6.97 -11.98
C ASN A 122 -11.98 -7.27 -12.20
N ASP A 123 -11.58 -8.52 -12.03
CA ASP A 123 -10.19 -8.94 -12.18
C ASP A 123 -9.67 -8.74 -13.59
N ASP A 124 -10.49 -8.89 -14.62
CA ASP A 124 -10.07 -8.63 -16.00
C ASP A 124 -9.71 -7.16 -16.24
N HIS A 125 -10.44 -6.23 -15.63
CA HIS A 125 -10.10 -4.80 -15.67
C HIS A 125 -8.81 -4.51 -14.88
N ARG A 126 -8.60 -5.15 -13.73
CA ARG A 126 -7.36 -5.03 -12.94
C ARG A 126 -6.17 -5.55 -13.73
N VAL A 127 -6.28 -6.73 -14.33
CA VAL A 127 -5.26 -7.30 -15.22
C VAL A 127 -4.97 -6.35 -16.40
N ALA A 128 -6.00 -5.89 -17.09
CA ALA A 128 -5.83 -4.97 -18.19
C ALA A 128 -5.05 -3.71 -17.77
N PHE A 129 -5.41 -3.12 -16.63
CA PHE A 129 -4.72 -1.95 -16.09
C PHE A 129 -3.25 -2.27 -15.75
N LEU A 130 -3.01 -3.35 -15.00
CA LEU A 130 -1.65 -3.72 -14.58
C LEU A 130 -0.70 -3.90 -15.76
N PHE A 131 -1.17 -4.46 -16.87
CA PHE A 131 -0.33 -4.77 -18.03
C PHE A 131 -0.31 -3.69 -19.12
N THR A 132 -1.08 -2.61 -19.00
CA THR A 132 -1.10 -1.54 -20.00
C THR A 132 -0.85 -0.13 -19.45
N GLU A 133 -1.21 0.13 -18.19
CA GLU A 133 -1.27 1.48 -17.63
C GLU A 133 -0.46 1.66 -16.33
N ALA A 134 -0.12 0.56 -15.68
CA ALA A 134 0.49 0.60 -14.34
C ALA A 134 1.95 1.07 -14.39
N VAL A 135 2.21 2.25 -13.83
CA VAL A 135 3.54 2.85 -13.72
C VAL A 135 3.75 3.33 -12.29
N ASN A 136 4.98 3.23 -11.79
CA ASN A 136 5.40 3.71 -10.47
C ASN A 136 4.58 3.11 -9.30
N LEU A 137 4.21 1.85 -9.42
CA LEU A 137 3.49 1.10 -8.39
C LEU A 137 4.31 0.97 -7.10
N ALA A 138 3.65 0.56 -6.02
CA ALA A 138 4.32 0.17 -4.78
C ALA A 138 5.15 -1.10 -4.98
N GLY A 139 6.29 -1.17 -4.30
CA GLY A 139 7.24 -2.26 -4.45
C GLY A 139 8.06 -2.19 -5.74
N ASN A 140 8.56 -3.33 -6.17
CA ASN A 140 9.55 -3.43 -7.25
C ASN A 140 9.05 -4.18 -8.50
N LEU A 141 7.81 -4.69 -8.52
CA LEU A 141 7.26 -5.40 -9.67
C LEU A 141 6.77 -4.45 -10.76
N VAL A 142 6.96 -4.86 -12.01
CA VAL A 142 6.50 -4.17 -13.22
C VAL A 142 5.81 -5.19 -14.12
N PHE A 143 4.58 -4.90 -14.49
CA PHE A 143 3.69 -5.81 -15.17
C PHE A 143 3.68 -5.54 -16.68
N GLY A 144 4.22 -6.47 -17.46
CA GLY A 144 4.24 -6.41 -18.92
C GLY A 144 5.27 -5.44 -19.51
N ASP A 145 5.59 -5.68 -20.78
CA ASP A 145 6.62 -4.92 -21.50
C ASP A 145 6.21 -3.45 -21.75
N THR A 146 4.92 -3.19 -21.92
CA THR A 146 4.40 -1.82 -22.12
C THR A 146 4.65 -0.97 -20.87
N CYS A 147 4.33 -1.47 -19.69
CA CYS A 147 4.58 -0.76 -18.44
C CYS A 147 6.08 -0.64 -18.14
N LEU A 148 6.86 -1.68 -18.45
CA LEU A 148 8.31 -1.63 -18.30
C LEU A 148 8.93 -0.51 -19.18
N GLN A 149 8.50 -0.40 -20.43
CA GLN A 149 8.96 0.69 -21.30
C GLN A 149 8.56 2.07 -20.78
N SER A 150 7.36 2.18 -20.20
CA SER A 150 6.89 3.42 -19.57
C SER A 150 7.71 3.79 -18.33
N GLU A 151 8.08 2.81 -17.49
CA GLU A 151 8.97 3.00 -16.34
C GLU A 151 10.37 3.48 -16.78
N LEU A 152 10.93 2.89 -17.83
CA LEU A 152 12.22 3.32 -18.39
C LEU A 152 12.18 4.73 -18.98
N ASN A 153 11.05 5.12 -19.59
CA ASN A 153 10.86 6.46 -20.07
C ASN A 153 10.71 7.46 -18.92
N PHE A 154 9.99 7.08 -17.86
CA PHE A 154 9.84 7.93 -16.67
C PHE A 154 11.19 8.30 -16.05
N ARG A 155 12.17 7.40 -16.03
CA ARG A 155 13.53 7.66 -15.55
C ARG A 155 14.30 8.76 -16.31
N LYS A 156 13.84 9.14 -17.48
CA LYS A 156 14.49 10.17 -18.33
C LYS A 156 13.98 11.57 -18.07
N TYR A 157 12.89 11.73 -17.30
CA TYR A 157 12.37 13.05 -16.98
C TYR A 157 13.31 13.76 -16.00
N PRO A 158 13.57 15.07 -16.22
CA PRO A 158 14.38 15.84 -15.30
C PRO A 158 13.71 15.90 -13.92
N LEU A 159 14.53 15.79 -12.88
CA LEU A 159 14.06 15.99 -11.51
C LEU A 159 13.82 17.49 -11.29
N VAL A 160 12.75 17.82 -10.57
CA VAL A 160 12.43 19.21 -10.24
C VAL A 160 13.30 19.67 -9.08
N GLU A 161 13.76 20.93 -9.15
CA GLU A 161 14.59 21.53 -8.12
C GLU A 161 13.77 21.85 -6.85
N ALA A 162 14.45 21.90 -5.70
CA ALA A 162 13.81 22.08 -4.40
C ALA A 162 13.08 23.43 -4.26
N GLU A 163 13.60 24.47 -4.89
CA GLU A 163 13.05 25.83 -4.83
C GLU A 163 11.66 25.94 -5.48
N GLU A 164 11.38 25.14 -6.49
CA GLU A 164 10.10 25.13 -7.20
C GLU A 164 9.08 24.15 -6.60
N LYS A 165 9.49 23.36 -5.60
CA LYS A 165 8.70 22.27 -5.02
C LYS A 165 7.32 22.70 -4.53
N LEU A 166 7.26 23.76 -3.70
CA LEU A 166 5.99 24.19 -3.11
C LEU A 166 5.02 24.77 -4.16
N GLU A 167 5.53 25.52 -5.14
CA GLU A 167 4.69 26.04 -6.23
C GLU A 167 4.09 24.91 -7.06
N TYR A 168 4.90 23.92 -7.39
CA TYR A 168 4.43 22.72 -8.09
C TYR A 168 3.35 21.99 -7.28
N TYR A 169 3.53 21.80 -5.96
CA TYR A 169 2.55 21.13 -5.10
C TYR A 169 1.23 21.89 -5.07
N VAL A 170 1.25 23.20 -5.02
CA VAL A 170 0.03 24.04 -5.08
C VAL A 170 -0.66 23.85 -6.44
N GLY A 171 0.07 23.86 -7.54
CA GLY A 171 -0.47 23.60 -8.87
C GLY A 171 -1.13 22.22 -8.99
N MET A 172 -0.45 21.17 -8.51
CA MET A 172 -1.00 19.80 -8.50
C MET A 172 -2.26 19.69 -7.62
N ALA A 173 -2.25 20.27 -6.43
CA ALA A 173 -3.41 20.26 -5.53
C ALA A 173 -4.62 20.98 -6.13
N GLN A 174 -4.40 22.10 -6.83
CA GLN A 174 -5.45 22.83 -7.55
C GLN A 174 -6.01 22.02 -8.71
N GLN A 175 -5.15 21.40 -9.52
CA GLN A 175 -5.55 20.56 -10.64
C GLN A 175 -6.36 19.35 -10.18
N LEU A 176 -5.89 18.60 -9.18
CA LEU A 176 -6.58 17.44 -8.64
C LEU A 176 -7.93 17.80 -8.01
N LYS A 177 -8.05 18.98 -7.42
CA LYS A 177 -9.32 19.48 -6.89
C LYS A 177 -10.34 19.74 -8.00
N THR A 178 -9.92 20.29 -9.14
CA THR A 178 -10.84 20.54 -10.28
C THR A 178 -11.25 19.24 -10.98
N MET A 179 -10.41 18.20 -10.94
CA MET A 179 -10.72 16.87 -11.49
C MET A 179 -11.61 16.04 -10.55
N SER A 180 -11.64 16.34 -9.26
CA SER A 180 -12.49 15.64 -8.28
C SER A 180 -13.93 16.16 -8.40
N TYR A 181 -14.72 15.59 -9.27
CA TYR A 181 -16.17 15.75 -9.29
C TYR A 181 -16.78 15.11 -8.04
N GLY A 182 -17.13 15.95 -7.08
CA GLY A 182 -17.77 15.56 -5.83
C GLY A 182 -16.75 15.26 -4.72
N SER A 183 -17.12 15.66 -3.48
CA SER A 183 -16.43 15.34 -2.24
C SER A 183 -15.91 13.90 -2.26
N SER A 184 -14.68 13.68 -1.79
CA SER A 184 -14.11 12.33 -1.65
C SER A 184 -15.12 11.40 -0.96
N ALA A 185 -15.88 10.66 -1.76
CA ALA A 185 -16.86 9.72 -1.25
C ALA A 185 -16.11 8.58 -0.55
N GLY A 186 -15.74 8.77 0.72
CA GLY A 186 -15.02 7.77 1.50
C GLY A 186 -14.02 8.33 2.52
N GLY A 187 -13.88 9.66 2.66
CA GLY A 187 -12.97 10.23 3.67
C GLY A 187 -11.47 10.03 3.40
N GLU A 188 -11.10 9.52 2.23
CA GLU A 188 -9.71 9.28 1.89
C GLU A 188 -8.93 10.56 1.61
N GLN A 189 -7.70 10.62 2.12
CA GLN A 189 -6.79 11.75 2.00
C GLN A 189 -6.32 11.94 0.54
N PRO A 190 -6.54 13.11 -0.08
CA PRO A 190 -5.99 13.43 -1.40
C PRO A 190 -4.47 13.37 -1.38
N LYS A 191 -3.88 12.75 -2.42
CA LYS A 191 -2.43 12.57 -2.53
C LYS A 191 -1.98 12.47 -3.99
N PHE A 192 -0.70 12.72 -4.23
CA PHE A 192 -0.06 12.50 -5.52
C PHE A 192 1.37 11.99 -5.31
N LEU A 193 1.96 11.43 -6.36
CA LEU A 193 3.35 11.00 -6.36
C LEU A 193 4.23 12.11 -6.92
N TRP A 194 5.42 12.25 -6.35
CA TRP A 194 6.40 13.24 -6.74
C TRP A 194 7.82 12.66 -6.70
N VAL A 195 8.69 13.18 -7.55
CA VAL A 195 10.13 12.87 -7.54
C VAL A 195 10.91 14.16 -7.64
N GLY A 196 11.62 14.52 -6.58
CA GLY A 196 12.50 15.69 -6.53
C GLY A 196 13.96 15.30 -6.37
N ARG A 197 14.87 16.22 -6.69
CA ARG A 197 16.32 15.98 -6.58
C ARG A 197 16.73 15.68 -5.13
N ASP A 198 16.24 16.46 -4.18
CA ASP A 198 16.59 16.32 -2.76
C ASP A 198 15.64 15.39 -2.00
N SER A 199 14.33 15.46 -2.31
CA SER A 199 13.32 14.65 -1.66
C SER A 199 13.35 13.18 -2.11
N GLY A 200 13.91 12.89 -3.29
CA GLY A 200 13.77 11.58 -3.92
C GLY A 200 12.31 11.28 -4.28
N HIS A 201 11.91 10.03 -4.15
CA HIS A 201 10.54 9.60 -4.41
C HIS A 201 9.67 9.78 -3.17
N VAL A 202 8.60 10.56 -3.28
CA VAL A 202 7.66 10.84 -2.17
C VAL A 202 6.21 10.64 -2.57
N ILE A 203 5.38 10.34 -1.58
CA ILE A 203 3.93 10.47 -1.64
C ILE A 203 3.60 11.79 -0.95
N VAL A 204 2.92 12.69 -1.65
CA VAL A 204 2.52 13.99 -1.10
C VAL A 204 1.03 13.94 -0.81
N LYS A 205 0.69 13.92 0.47
CA LYS A 205 -0.68 14.08 0.96
C LYS A 205 -0.97 15.58 1.11
N PHE A 206 -2.19 16.01 0.78
CA PHE A 206 -2.52 17.42 0.92
C PHE A 206 -3.96 17.64 1.39
N ALA A 207 -4.19 18.81 2.00
CA ALA A 207 -5.51 19.24 2.43
C ALA A 207 -5.64 20.74 2.31
N ARG A 208 -6.89 21.24 2.11
CA ARG A 208 -7.17 22.66 2.12
C ARG A 208 -6.98 23.22 3.52
N ARG A 209 -6.25 24.32 3.65
CA ARG A 209 -6.02 25.01 4.93
C ARG A 209 -7.36 25.34 5.61
N GLY A 210 -7.44 25.13 6.91
CA GLY A 210 -8.66 25.32 7.70
C GLY A 210 -9.69 24.17 7.63
N SER A 211 -9.44 23.12 6.85
CA SER A 211 -10.24 21.90 6.88
C SER A 211 -9.80 20.95 8.00
N ARG A 212 -10.70 20.05 8.41
CA ARG A 212 -10.37 18.98 9.37
C ARG A 212 -9.18 18.13 8.91
N MET A 213 -9.12 17.81 7.64
CA MET A 213 -8.02 17.01 7.09
C MET A 213 -6.68 17.76 7.15
N ALA A 214 -6.68 19.10 7.14
CA ALA A 214 -5.45 19.88 7.32
C ALA A 214 -4.87 19.77 8.73
N ASP A 215 -5.70 19.53 9.75
CA ASP A 215 -5.22 19.23 11.12
C ASP A 215 -4.59 17.83 11.21
N LEU A 216 -5.05 16.87 10.39
CA LEU A 216 -4.59 15.49 10.48
C LEU A 216 -3.20 15.28 9.87
N LEU A 217 -2.78 16.07 8.88
CA LEU A 217 -1.45 15.94 8.28
C LEU A 217 -0.30 16.21 9.27
N PRO A 218 -0.32 17.32 10.06
CA PRO A 218 0.65 17.49 11.12
C PRO A 218 0.55 16.41 12.22
N LEU A 219 -0.65 15.87 12.49
CA LEU A 219 -0.79 14.76 13.43
C LEU A 219 -0.12 13.48 12.93
N GLU A 220 -0.20 13.16 11.64
CA GLU A 220 0.54 12.04 11.05
C GLU A 220 2.05 12.24 11.19
N HIS A 221 2.55 13.45 10.87
CA HIS A 221 3.97 13.78 11.04
C HIS A 221 4.44 13.57 12.49
N LEU A 222 3.68 14.07 13.46
CA LEU A 222 4.01 13.90 14.88
C LEU A 222 3.93 12.44 15.33
N ALA A 223 2.98 11.66 14.80
CA ALA A 223 2.89 10.23 15.11
C ALA A 223 4.12 9.45 14.62
N MET A 224 4.60 9.72 13.39
CA MET A 224 5.84 9.11 12.88
C MET A 224 7.03 9.47 13.78
N ARG A 225 7.20 10.73 14.12
CA ARG A 225 8.29 11.18 15.02
C ARG A 225 8.21 10.50 16.40
N SER A 226 7.01 10.42 16.97
CA SER A 226 6.82 9.82 18.31
C SER A 226 7.12 8.32 18.35
N LEU A 227 6.80 7.60 17.28
CA LEU A 227 7.16 6.19 17.12
C LEU A 227 8.68 6.01 16.93
N ALA A 228 9.30 6.85 16.10
CA ALA A 228 10.75 6.82 15.88
C ALA A 228 11.53 7.02 17.19
N GLU A 229 11.08 7.89 18.10
CA GLU A 229 11.73 8.16 19.37
C GLU A 229 11.66 6.99 20.38
N VAL A 230 10.79 6.02 20.15
CA VAL A 230 10.74 4.78 20.94
C VAL A 230 11.38 3.60 20.21
N GLY A 231 12.06 3.86 19.10
CA GLY A 231 12.83 2.88 18.34
C GLY A 231 12.05 2.09 17.28
N VAL A 232 10.83 2.48 16.97
CA VAL A 232 10.07 1.89 15.84
C VAL A 232 10.51 2.58 14.55
N PRO A 233 10.97 1.86 13.52
CA PRO A 233 11.26 2.45 12.23
C PRO A 233 10.01 3.10 11.60
N THR A 234 10.16 4.33 11.09
CA THR A 234 9.06 5.10 10.50
C THR A 234 9.45 5.68 9.14
N ALA A 235 8.48 5.89 8.27
CA ALA A 235 8.69 6.65 7.05
C ALA A 235 9.12 8.09 7.40
N GLU A 236 10.10 8.61 6.68
CA GLU A 236 10.52 10.00 6.80
C GLU A 236 9.42 10.91 6.28
N THR A 237 9.12 11.97 7.03
CA THR A 237 8.04 12.90 6.69
C THR A 237 8.50 14.34 6.79
N GLU A 238 7.99 15.21 5.88
CA GLU A 238 8.20 16.65 5.89
C GLU A 238 6.87 17.38 5.76
N LEU A 239 6.65 18.41 6.59
CA LEU A 239 5.48 19.27 6.53
C LEU A 239 5.80 20.55 5.76
N LEU A 240 4.92 20.88 4.79
CA LEU A 240 4.96 22.16 4.07
C LEU A 240 3.58 22.80 4.09
N ALA A 241 3.54 24.11 3.99
CA ALA A 241 2.28 24.85 3.92
C ALA A 241 2.41 26.03 2.96
N SER A 242 1.33 26.28 2.24
CA SER A 242 1.06 27.51 1.49
C SER A 242 -0.09 28.26 2.11
N ASP A 243 -0.48 29.39 1.52
CA ASP A 243 -1.67 30.14 1.97
C ASP A 243 -2.97 29.32 1.82
N GLN A 244 -3.02 28.37 0.88
CA GLN A 244 -4.23 27.63 0.53
C GLN A 244 -4.22 26.17 1.03
N PHE A 245 -3.06 25.54 1.12
CA PHE A 245 -2.93 24.11 1.38
C PHE A 245 -1.88 23.80 2.44
N VAL A 246 -2.08 22.66 3.07
CA VAL A 246 -1.10 21.95 3.89
C VAL A 246 -0.70 20.71 3.13
N PHE A 247 0.60 20.38 3.15
CA PHE A 247 1.19 19.20 2.51
C PHE A 247 1.98 18.40 3.53
N LEU A 248 1.90 17.08 3.42
CA LEU A 248 2.76 16.13 4.09
C LEU A 248 3.45 15.29 3.03
N GLU A 249 4.75 15.47 2.89
CA GLU A 249 5.60 14.54 2.17
C GLU A 249 5.86 13.31 3.02
N VAL A 250 5.73 12.14 2.41
CA VAL A 250 6.11 10.86 2.99
C VAL A 250 7.09 10.21 2.04
N ARG A 251 8.35 10.05 2.48
CA ARG A 251 9.39 9.43 1.66
C ARG A 251 9.08 7.96 1.42
N ARG A 252 9.21 7.55 0.17
CA ARG A 252 8.96 6.16 -0.21
C ARG A 252 10.15 5.29 0.18
N PHE A 253 9.94 4.39 1.11
CA PHE A 253 10.95 3.44 1.57
C PHE A 253 11.14 2.24 0.63
N ASP A 254 10.24 2.07 -0.34
CA ASP A 254 10.36 1.09 -1.42
C ASP A 254 11.16 1.62 -2.62
N ARG A 255 11.86 2.74 -2.45
CA ARG A 255 12.74 3.36 -3.45
C ARG A 255 14.14 3.53 -2.91
N VAL A 256 15.15 3.23 -3.74
CA VAL A 256 16.58 3.32 -3.41
C VAL A 256 17.28 4.17 -4.46
N GLY A 257 17.83 5.30 -4.04
CA GLY A 257 18.41 6.27 -4.97
C GLY A 257 17.41 6.70 -6.04
N GLU A 258 17.90 6.97 -7.25
CA GLU A 258 17.05 7.45 -8.34
C GLU A 258 16.27 6.34 -9.05
N GLN A 259 16.81 5.13 -9.10
CA GLN A 259 16.29 4.06 -9.97
C GLN A 259 16.03 2.73 -9.26
N GLY A 260 16.62 2.52 -8.09
CA GLY A 260 16.49 1.28 -7.35
C GLY A 260 15.13 1.15 -6.67
N ARG A 261 14.70 -0.10 -6.48
CA ARG A 261 13.45 -0.43 -5.76
C ARG A 261 13.65 -1.58 -4.79
N VAL A 262 12.84 -1.60 -3.76
CA VAL A 262 12.74 -2.71 -2.81
C VAL A 262 11.38 -3.38 -3.00
N GLY A 263 11.35 -4.70 -2.97
CA GLY A 263 10.12 -5.46 -2.99
C GLY A 263 9.26 -5.11 -1.77
N MET A 264 7.95 -5.00 -1.97
CA MET A 264 7.01 -4.71 -0.89
C MET A 264 5.67 -5.39 -1.14
N LEU A 265 5.10 -5.96 -0.08
CA LEU A 265 3.74 -6.47 -0.07
C LEU A 265 3.04 -6.00 1.21
N SER A 266 1.75 -5.68 1.11
CA SER A 266 0.95 -5.43 2.32
C SER A 266 0.81 -6.70 3.16
N ALA A 267 0.59 -6.53 4.47
CA ALA A 267 0.26 -7.65 5.34
C ALA A 267 -0.98 -8.40 4.83
N GLY A 268 -1.90 -7.69 4.17
CA GLY A 268 -3.06 -8.31 3.55
C GLY A 268 -2.70 -9.29 2.45
N ALA A 269 -1.81 -8.89 1.53
CA ALA A 269 -1.38 -9.77 0.44
C ALA A 269 -0.59 -10.99 0.98
N VAL A 270 0.25 -10.79 2.01
CA VAL A 270 0.98 -11.88 2.66
C VAL A 270 0.03 -12.81 3.42
N ASP A 271 -0.95 -12.26 4.13
CA ASP A 271 -1.93 -13.07 4.86
C ASP A 271 -2.80 -13.90 3.92
N ASP A 272 -3.25 -13.32 2.80
CA ASP A 272 -4.04 -14.01 1.78
C ASP A 272 -3.25 -15.14 1.10
N GLU A 273 -1.94 -14.97 0.92
CA GLU A 273 -1.07 -16.00 0.33
C GLU A 273 -0.83 -17.18 1.27
N PHE A 274 -0.63 -16.92 2.58
CA PHE A 274 -0.10 -17.94 3.49
C PHE A 274 -1.03 -18.34 4.63
N PHE A 275 -1.95 -17.46 5.10
CA PHE A 275 -2.67 -17.68 6.34
C PHE A 275 -4.20 -17.58 6.21
N GLY A 276 -4.71 -16.61 5.49
CA GLY A 276 -6.15 -16.39 5.27
C GLY A 276 -6.93 -16.06 6.55
N LYS A 277 -6.37 -15.27 7.48
CA LYS A 277 -6.98 -14.98 8.79
C LYS A 277 -7.56 -13.57 8.92
N ARG A 278 -6.87 -12.55 8.38
CA ARG A 278 -7.31 -11.14 8.41
C ARG A 278 -7.81 -10.69 9.81
N ASP A 279 -7.07 -11.06 10.86
CA ASP A 279 -7.38 -10.74 12.27
C ASP A 279 -6.75 -9.40 12.71
N THR A 280 -5.71 -9.41 13.55
CA THR A 280 -5.03 -8.19 14.03
C THR A 280 -3.57 -8.15 13.61
N TRP A 281 -3.00 -6.95 13.60
CA TRP A 281 -1.59 -6.74 13.28
C TRP A 281 -0.64 -7.58 14.16
N PRO A 282 -0.78 -7.62 15.52
CA PRO A 282 0.07 -8.47 16.35
C PRO A 282 -0.07 -9.97 16.09
N GLU A 283 -1.29 -10.46 15.82
CA GLU A 283 -1.53 -11.88 15.51
C GLU A 283 -0.94 -12.26 14.16
N PHE A 284 -1.07 -11.39 13.15
CA PHE A 284 -0.38 -11.55 11.88
C PHE A 284 1.14 -11.61 12.06
N ALA A 285 1.73 -10.64 12.79
CA ALA A 285 3.17 -10.62 13.02
C ALA A 285 3.65 -11.88 13.77
N ALA A 286 2.90 -12.37 14.74
CA ALA A 286 3.22 -13.61 15.45
C ALA A 286 3.22 -14.84 14.51
N ARG A 287 2.27 -14.92 13.57
CA ARG A 287 2.27 -15.97 12.55
C ARG A 287 3.48 -15.86 11.62
N CYS A 288 3.82 -14.65 11.20
CA CYS A 288 5.01 -14.42 10.36
C CYS A 288 6.30 -14.81 11.08
N VAL A 289 6.43 -14.55 12.39
CA VAL A 289 7.58 -15.04 13.19
C VAL A 289 7.64 -16.55 13.22
N ASN A 290 6.51 -17.22 13.44
CA ASN A 290 6.45 -18.68 13.46
C ASN A 290 6.77 -19.30 12.09
N ALA A 291 6.46 -18.61 11.00
CA ALA A 291 6.79 -19.02 9.63
C ALA A 291 8.22 -18.63 9.21
N GLY A 292 8.95 -17.87 10.03
CA GLY A 292 10.31 -17.41 9.72
C GLY A 292 10.36 -16.19 8.77
N TYR A 293 9.24 -15.51 8.54
CA TYR A 293 9.16 -14.32 7.66
C TYR A 293 9.50 -13.01 8.37
N LEU A 294 9.33 -12.94 9.69
CA LEU A 294 9.65 -11.79 10.51
C LEU A 294 10.52 -12.19 11.71
N SER A 295 11.33 -11.25 12.18
CA SER A 295 12.03 -11.37 13.46
C SER A 295 11.08 -11.10 14.63
N LYS A 296 11.47 -11.52 15.84
CA LYS A 296 10.76 -11.16 17.09
C LYS A 296 10.74 -9.64 17.31
N GLN A 297 11.77 -8.94 16.88
CA GLN A 297 11.84 -7.48 16.97
C GLN A 297 10.82 -6.81 16.04
N ASP A 298 10.67 -7.31 14.81
CA ASP A 298 9.61 -6.81 13.90
C ASP A 298 8.23 -7.00 14.52
N ALA A 299 7.95 -8.16 15.11
CA ALA A 299 6.69 -8.41 15.78
C ALA A 299 6.45 -7.50 17.01
N GLU A 300 7.51 -7.17 17.75
CA GLU A 300 7.46 -6.17 18.83
C GLU A 300 7.10 -4.78 18.25
N HIS A 301 7.77 -4.35 17.17
CA HIS A 301 7.46 -3.07 16.51
C HIS A 301 5.99 -3.02 16.04
N VAL A 302 5.50 -4.06 15.39
CA VAL A 302 4.09 -4.15 14.96
C VAL A 302 3.14 -4.05 16.16
N SER A 303 3.47 -4.71 17.27
CA SER A 303 2.67 -4.65 18.50
C SER A 303 2.67 -3.27 19.12
N VAL A 304 3.82 -2.58 19.11
CA VAL A 304 3.93 -1.18 19.58
C VAL A 304 3.11 -0.25 18.68
N MET A 305 3.18 -0.41 17.35
CA MET A 305 2.37 0.35 16.39
C MET A 305 0.87 0.15 16.64
N ALA A 306 0.43 -1.08 16.91
CA ALA A 306 -0.98 -1.38 17.18
C ALA A 306 -1.45 -0.76 18.50
N ALA A 307 -0.68 -0.87 19.58
CA ALA A 307 -0.99 -0.29 20.87
C ALA A 307 -0.96 1.25 20.82
N PHE A 308 0.04 1.84 20.16
CA PHE A 308 0.13 3.28 19.94
C PHE A 308 -1.07 3.80 19.14
N SER A 309 -1.44 3.10 18.06
CA SER A 309 -2.62 3.43 17.25
C SER A 309 -3.89 3.51 18.11
N GLU A 310 -4.06 2.62 19.07
CA GLU A 310 -5.18 2.67 20.01
C GLU A 310 -5.12 3.92 20.90
N LEU A 311 -3.94 4.24 21.44
CA LEU A 311 -3.73 5.37 22.34
C LEU A 311 -3.82 6.74 21.67
N ILE A 312 -3.77 6.79 20.33
CA ILE A 312 -3.98 8.04 19.57
C ILE A 312 -5.34 8.10 18.86
N GLY A 313 -6.15 7.03 18.91
CA GLY A 313 -7.45 6.97 18.24
C GLY A 313 -7.35 6.72 16.73
N ASN A 314 -6.35 5.97 16.30
CA ASN A 314 -6.30 5.43 14.94
C ASN A 314 -7.27 4.26 14.80
N SER A 315 -8.39 4.50 14.12
CA SER A 315 -9.41 3.49 13.83
C SER A 315 -9.18 2.71 12.53
N ASP A 316 -8.14 3.06 11.76
CA ASP A 316 -7.88 2.53 10.41
C ASP A 316 -6.71 1.53 10.39
N ARG A 317 -6.82 0.48 11.21
CA ARG A 317 -5.80 -0.56 11.35
C ARG A 317 -6.08 -1.77 10.45
N HIS A 318 -6.30 -1.55 9.16
CA HIS A 318 -6.41 -2.65 8.21
C HIS A 318 -5.03 -3.16 7.75
N PHE A 319 -5.00 -4.35 7.16
CA PHE A 319 -3.75 -5.04 6.79
C PHE A 319 -3.00 -4.37 5.62
N GLU A 320 -3.62 -3.47 4.90
CA GLU A 320 -2.99 -2.68 3.85
C GLU A 320 -2.19 -1.49 4.41
N ASN A 321 -2.36 -1.13 5.71
CA ASN A 321 -1.61 -0.07 6.39
C ASN A 321 -0.33 -0.56 7.09
N ILE A 322 0.02 -1.83 6.96
CA ILE A 322 1.35 -2.37 7.27
C ILE A 322 1.84 -3.21 6.10
N SER A 323 3.15 -3.20 5.87
CA SER A 323 3.77 -3.91 4.75
C SER A 323 5.03 -4.63 5.18
N MET A 324 5.42 -5.64 4.41
CA MET A 324 6.69 -6.35 4.54
C MET A 324 7.60 -6.00 3.36
N LEU A 325 8.87 -5.83 3.62
CA LEU A 325 9.89 -5.62 2.62
C LEU A 325 10.45 -6.96 2.13
N ILE A 326 10.81 -7.01 0.85
CA ILE A 326 11.34 -8.20 0.17
C ILE A 326 12.66 -7.81 -0.50
N ALA A 327 13.70 -8.57 -0.22
CA ALA A 327 15.01 -8.39 -0.81
C ALA A 327 15.07 -8.78 -2.30
N ASP A 328 16.16 -8.45 -2.94
CA ASP A 328 16.40 -8.79 -4.36
C ASP A 328 16.46 -10.30 -4.61
N ASP A 329 16.80 -11.12 -3.62
CA ASP A 329 16.76 -12.59 -3.67
C ASP A 329 15.37 -13.20 -3.44
N GLY A 330 14.39 -12.37 -3.08
CA GLY A 330 13.00 -12.78 -2.81
C GLY A 330 12.70 -13.08 -1.35
N GLU A 331 13.69 -13.02 -0.45
CA GLU A 331 13.50 -13.27 0.98
C GLU A 331 12.86 -12.04 1.68
N TYR A 332 12.06 -12.29 2.71
CA TYR A 332 11.50 -11.23 3.54
C TYR A 332 12.59 -10.57 4.38
N GLN A 333 12.72 -9.23 4.28
CA GLN A 333 13.72 -8.45 5.04
C GLN A 333 13.20 -7.95 6.39
N GLY A 334 11.90 -8.02 6.62
CA GLY A 334 11.25 -7.54 7.83
C GLY A 334 10.02 -6.69 7.56
N ILE A 335 9.53 -6.05 8.62
CA ILE A 335 8.41 -5.12 8.51
C ILE A 335 8.88 -3.79 7.89
N ALA A 336 8.07 -3.22 7.01
CA ALA A 336 8.33 -1.89 6.47
C ALA A 336 8.27 -0.83 7.57
N PRO A 337 8.98 0.31 7.41
CA PRO A 337 8.80 1.46 8.29
C PRO A 337 7.32 1.81 8.46
N ALA A 338 6.89 2.23 9.65
CA ALA A 338 5.53 2.65 9.91
C ALA A 338 5.11 3.82 9.01
N TYR A 339 3.90 3.80 8.50
CA TYR A 339 3.30 4.82 7.65
C TYR A 339 1.79 4.90 7.89
N ASP A 340 1.18 6.02 7.55
CA ASP A 340 -0.28 6.20 7.57
C ASP A 340 -0.93 5.93 8.95
N ILE A 341 -0.20 6.26 10.04
CA ILE A 341 -0.68 6.16 11.43
C ILE A 341 -1.02 7.56 11.93
N LEU A 342 -2.31 7.83 12.13
CA LEU A 342 -2.82 9.11 12.60
C LEU A 342 -4.16 8.91 13.31
N PRO A 343 -4.67 9.90 14.06
CA PRO A 343 -5.95 9.78 14.78
C PRO A 343 -7.16 9.79 13.84
N MET A 344 -7.38 8.68 13.11
CA MET A 344 -8.45 8.56 12.11
C MET A 344 -9.86 8.72 12.68
N ARG A 345 -10.03 8.57 14.02
CA ARG A 345 -11.29 8.92 14.70
C ARG A 345 -11.80 10.34 14.36
N TYR A 346 -10.88 11.25 14.07
CA TYR A 346 -11.20 12.65 13.78
C TYR A 346 -11.25 12.97 12.28
N ALA A 347 -10.98 12.00 11.42
CA ALA A 347 -11.05 12.19 9.97
C ALA A 347 -12.50 12.46 9.51
N SER A 348 -12.64 13.31 8.51
CA SER A 348 -13.94 13.56 7.90
C SER A 348 -14.53 12.26 7.34
N ILE A 349 -15.79 12.00 7.63
CA ILE A 349 -16.52 10.82 7.17
C ILE A 349 -17.04 11.08 5.74
N GLY A 350 -17.36 10.03 5.01
CA GLY A 350 -17.88 10.11 3.65
C GLY A 350 -18.97 11.16 3.49
N GLY A 351 -18.81 12.05 2.47
CA GLY A 351 -19.67 13.21 2.29
C GLY A 351 -19.15 14.51 2.92
N GLY A 352 -17.97 14.50 3.56
CA GLY A 352 -17.32 15.70 4.10
C GLY A 352 -17.88 16.14 5.46
N VAL A 353 -18.49 15.22 6.21
CA VAL A 353 -18.97 15.48 7.57
C VAL A 353 -17.82 15.28 8.56
N ASP A 354 -17.50 16.33 9.32
CA ASP A 354 -16.50 16.26 10.37
C ASP A 354 -17.11 15.65 11.65
N PRO A 355 -16.50 14.59 12.22
CA PRO A 355 -16.94 14.07 13.50
C PRO A 355 -16.68 15.07 14.62
N GLU A 356 -17.44 14.95 15.71
CA GLU A 356 -17.27 15.77 16.90
C GLU A 356 -15.87 15.52 17.53
N LEU A 357 -15.28 16.60 18.04
CA LEU A 357 -14.01 16.55 18.75
C LEU A 357 -14.22 16.12 20.21
N VAL A 358 -14.43 14.84 20.41
CA VAL A 358 -14.55 14.20 21.73
C VAL A 358 -13.30 13.39 22.07
N PRO A 359 -12.98 13.17 23.37
CA PRO A 359 -11.84 12.36 23.75
C PRO A 359 -11.85 10.97 23.12
N ILE A 360 -10.64 10.40 22.94
CA ILE A 360 -10.47 9.02 22.50
C ILE A 360 -11.06 8.05 23.54
N GLU A 361 -11.44 6.87 23.08
CA GLU A 361 -11.94 5.77 23.91
C GLU A 361 -11.14 4.50 23.61
N PRO A 362 -9.90 4.39 24.16
CA PRO A 362 -9.06 3.24 23.90
C PRO A 362 -9.70 1.95 24.40
N LYS A 363 -9.46 0.84 23.68
CA LYS A 363 -9.93 -0.49 24.05
C LYS A 363 -8.76 -1.47 24.03
N VAL A 364 -8.73 -2.39 24.98
CA VAL A 364 -7.72 -3.46 24.99
C VAL A 364 -7.89 -4.34 23.76
N GLY A 365 -9.13 -4.69 23.43
CA GLY A 365 -9.48 -5.47 22.26
C GLY A 365 -8.60 -6.72 22.12
N THR A 366 -8.10 -6.92 20.93
CA THR A 366 -7.20 -8.03 20.55
C THR A 366 -5.73 -7.66 20.54
N ILE A 367 -5.34 -6.49 21.08
CA ILE A 367 -3.94 -6.03 21.03
C ILE A 367 -3.04 -6.90 21.91
N GLY A 368 -3.56 -7.51 22.98
CA GLY A 368 -2.94 -8.61 23.74
C GLY A 368 -1.45 -8.49 24.08
N SER A 369 -0.91 -7.29 24.23
CA SER A 369 0.53 -7.04 24.29
C SER A 369 1.07 -7.03 25.71
N GLY A 370 2.31 -7.52 25.87
CA GLY A 370 2.99 -7.53 27.17
C GLY A 370 3.35 -6.13 27.68
N PRO A 371 3.75 -6.02 28.98
CA PRO A 371 4.02 -4.74 29.64
C PRO A 371 5.03 -3.86 28.91
N ARG A 372 6.05 -4.45 28.30
CA ARG A 372 7.08 -3.70 27.53
C ARG A 372 6.47 -2.97 26.33
N VAL A 373 5.58 -3.61 25.60
CA VAL A 373 4.90 -3.00 24.43
C VAL A 373 4.05 -1.82 24.88
N TRP A 374 3.27 -2.00 25.96
CA TRP A 374 2.46 -0.93 26.51
C TRP A 374 3.31 0.24 27.05
N ALA A 375 4.48 -0.03 27.65
CA ALA A 375 5.39 1.01 28.09
C ALA A 375 5.92 1.87 26.92
N LEU A 376 6.34 1.23 25.82
CA LEU A 376 6.81 1.94 24.62
C LEU A 376 5.67 2.71 23.97
N ALA A 377 4.51 2.09 23.78
CA ALA A 377 3.34 2.72 23.18
C ALA A 377 2.82 3.91 24.02
N SER A 378 2.76 3.78 25.34
CA SER A 378 2.36 4.86 26.26
C SER A 378 3.34 6.04 26.19
N LYS A 379 4.65 5.76 26.17
CA LYS A 379 5.69 6.80 26.03
C LYS A 379 5.55 7.53 24.67
N ALA A 380 5.32 6.80 23.59
CA ALA A 380 5.08 7.40 22.27
C ALA A 380 3.81 8.24 22.27
N ALA A 381 2.71 7.77 22.87
CA ALA A 381 1.43 8.49 22.92
C ALA A 381 1.53 9.76 23.79
N GLU A 382 2.25 9.71 24.91
CA GLU A 382 2.52 10.88 25.72
C GLU A 382 3.28 11.96 24.94
N ARG A 383 4.35 11.58 24.24
CA ARG A 383 5.11 12.49 23.37
C ARG A 383 4.26 13.06 22.27
N PHE A 384 3.50 12.20 21.60
CA PHE A 384 2.59 12.61 20.52
C PHE A 384 1.60 13.66 20.97
N TRP A 385 0.81 13.40 22.02
CA TRP A 385 -0.19 14.34 22.49
C TRP A 385 0.43 15.61 23.09
N SER A 386 1.59 15.52 23.72
CA SER A 386 2.35 16.69 24.21
C SER A 386 2.83 17.55 23.05
N ALA A 387 3.37 16.96 21.99
CA ALA A 387 3.77 17.68 20.78
C ALA A 387 2.60 18.37 20.09
N VAL A 388 1.44 17.69 19.98
CA VAL A 388 0.21 18.29 19.43
C VAL A 388 -0.19 19.56 20.20
N MET A 389 -0.03 19.57 21.51
CA MET A 389 -0.36 20.76 22.35
C MET A 389 0.61 21.92 22.16
N THR A 390 1.89 21.64 22.03
CA THR A 390 2.94 22.64 22.27
C THR A 390 3.80 22.99 21.06
N GLU A 391 3.98 22.08 20.11
CA GLU A 391 4.89 22.33 18.99
C GLU A 391 4.33 23.33 17.97
N GLU A 392 5.21 24.23 17.53
CA GLU A 392 4.97 25.06 16.37
C GLU A 392 5.52 24.37 15.13
N LEU A 393 4.63 24.09 14.19
CA LEU A 393 4.94 23.37 12.96
C LEU A 393 4.75 24.28 11.75
N ALA A 394 5.34 23.91 10.60
CA ALA A 394 5.12 24.60 9.33
C ALA A 394 3.63 24.66 8.96
N ALA A 395 2.86 23.65 9.35
CA ALA A 395 1.42 23.63 9.26
C ALA A 395 0.80 23.70 10.67
N PRO A 396 0.10 24.78 11.03
CA PRO A 396 -0.45 24.95 12.37
C PRO A 396 -1.62 24.00 12.62
N ILE A 397 -1.63 23.39 13.79
CA ILE A 397 -2.77 22.60 14.30
C ILE A 397 -3.82 23.56 14.88
N SER A 398 -5.08 23.32 14.62
CA SER A 398 -6.18 24.17 15.11
C SER A 398 -6.26 24.18 16.64
N ARG A 399 -6.72 25.31 17.20
CA ARG A 399 -6.90 25.45 18.64
C ARG A 399 -7.82 24.38 19.24
N PRO A 400 -8.99 24.05 18.66
CA PRO A 400 -9.84 22.99 19.20
C PRO A 400 -9.14 21.61 19.26
N MET A 401 -8.27 21.29 18.29
CA MET A 401 -7.51 20.04 18.28
C MET A 401 -6.42 20.05 19.38
N ARG A 402 -5.76 21.20 19.62
CA ARG A 402 -4.78 21.33 20.72
C ARG A 402 -5.44 21.19 22.10
N GLU A 403 -6.61 21.78 22.30
CA GLU A 403 -7.40 21.66 23.54
C GLU A 403 -7.90 20.22 23.76
N LEU A 404 -8.22 19.52 22.69
CA LEU A 404 -8.59 18.10 22.74
C LEU A 404 -7.38 17.21 23.09
N ALA A 405 -6.20 17.56 22.61
CA ALA A 405 -4.99 16.78 22.82
C ALA A 405 -4.63 16.64 24.33
N GLU A 406 -4.88 17.67 25.15
CA GLU A 406 -4.69 17.60 26.59
C GLU A 406 -5.58 16.54 27.24
N ARG A 407 -6.86 16.49 26.85
CA ARG A 407 -7.79 15.46 27.32
C ARG A 407 -7.42 14.07 26.84
N ASN A 408 -7.04 13.95 25.58
CA ASN A 408 -6.61 12.68 24.99
C ASN A 408 -5.35 12.14 25.63
N ARG A 409 -4.36 13.00 25.92
CA ARG A 409 -3.14 12.62 26.65
C ARG A 409 -3.48 11.99 27.98
N LYS A 410 -4.36 12.62 28.76
CA LYS A 410 -4.80 12.07 30.04
C LYS A 410 -5.48 10.72 29.88
N VAL A 411 -6.44 10.61 28.96
CA VAL A 411 -7.16 9.35 28.69
C VAL A 411 -6.20 8.24 28.27
N ALA A 412 -5.25 8.53 27.37
CA ALA A 412 -4.28 7.55 26.91
C ALA A 412 -3.39 7.01 28.04
N LEU A 413 -2.89 7.90 28.91
CA LEU A 413 -2.01 7.52 30.03
C LEU A 413 -2.78 6.78 31.13
N ASP A 414 -3.97 7.26 31.50
CA ASP A 414 -4.83 6.59 32.49
C ASP A 414 -5.22 5.18 32.00
N PHE A 415 -5.52 5.02 30.71
CA PHE A 415 -5.83 3.73 30.11
C PHE A 415 -4.63 2.78 30.11
N ALA A 416 -3.43 3.26 29.77
CA ALA A 416 -2.24 2.43 29.68
C ALA A 416 -1.67 2.03 31.05
N ALA A 417 -1.91 2.82 32.10
CA ALA A 417 -1.32 2.64 33.43
C ALA A 417 -1.41 1.22 34.00
N PRO A 418 -2.55 0.48 33.93
CA PRO A 418 -2.62 -0.88 34.45
C PRO A 418 -1.77 -1.92 33.71
N PHE A 419 -1.28 -1.60 32.51
CA PHE A 419 -0.51 -2.51 31.66
C PHE A 419 1.01 -2.25 31.73
N LEU A 420 1.43 -1.21 32.44
CA LEU A 420 2.84 -0.86 32.57
C LEU A 420 3.56 -1.84 33.52
N PRO A 421 4.88 -2.05 33.34
CA PRO A 421 5.66 -2.84 34.29
C PRO A 421 5.67 -2.15 35.67
N VAL A 422 5.53 -2.95 36.72
CA VAL A 422 5.61 -2.52 38.11
C VAL A 422 7.02 -2.10 38.47
#